data_e41fa8363de5101543cc929ab2b9fd35
#
_entry.id   e41fa8363de5101543cc929ab2b9fd35
#
_cell.length_a   1.000
_cell.length_b   1.000
_cell.length_c   1.000
_cell.angle_alpha   90.00
_cell.angle_beta   90.00
_cell.angle_gamma   90.00
#
_symmetry.space_group_name_H-M   'P 1'
#
loop_
_entity.id
_entity.type
_entity.pdbx_description
1 polymer ?
#
loop_
_entity_poly.entity_id
_entity_poly.type
_entity_poly.pdbx_seq_one_letter_code
_entity_poly.pdbx_strand_id
1 'polypeptide(L)'
;MEKIPYYAITVRRYNVLFRHTEWFHQTQDLYNEILLFYYQLYLETFTDEQPGTQEALRILEKLTIVGRDKQPVPNPLPWKKVPLYFRRAAINTATAAAKSYLARDKQEQPTGAFTESVTFYKGMYRDFQGNTISLKLWDGEGWQWSRLRLRGNTVPEEGQMMSPALVLKKDHA
;
A
#
# COMPACT_ATOMS: atom_id res chain seq x y z
N MET A 1 -13.41 18.01 32.33
CA MET A 1 -12.51 17.01 31.70
C MET A 1 -13.28 16.33 30.57
N GLU A 2 -13.04 16.72 29.33
CA GLU A 2 -13.58 15.99 28.17
C GLU A 2 -12.95 14.62 28.10
N LYS A 3 -13.79 13.59 28.12
CA LYS A 3 -13.33 12.21 27.91
C LYS A 3 -12.87 12.09 26.48
N ILE A 4 -11.58 11.89 26.24
CA ILE A 4 -11.05 11.52 24.94
C ILE A 4 -11.71 10.18 24.58
N PRO A 5 -12.43 10.10 23.44
CA PRO A 5 -13.08 8.86 23.07
C PRO A 5 -12.00 7.82 22.74
N TYR A 6 -12.02 6.71 23.46
CA TYR A 6 -11.19 5.55 23.14
C TYR A 6 -11.81 4.80 21.96
N TYR A 7 -11.09 4.73 20.84
CA TYR A 7 -11.48 3.89 19.71
C TYR A 7 -10.75 2.54 19.83
N ALA A 8 -11.52 1.47 19.89
CA ALA A 8 -10.95 0.12 19.80
C ALA A 8 -10.75 -0.24 18.32
N ILE A 9 -9.52 -0.57 17.93
CA ILE A 9 -9.21 -1.10 16.60
C ILE A 9 -9.16 -2.63 16.70
N THR A 10 -10.03 -3.28 15.96
CA THR A 10 -10.06 -4.74 15.87
C THR A 10 -9.55 -5.19 14.50
N VAL A 11 -8.50 -6.01 14.49
CA VAL A 11 -8.00 -6.65 13.27
C VAL A 11 -8.70 -8.00 13.12
N ARG A 12 -9.40 -8.20 12.01
CA ARG A 12 -10.02 -9.47 11.64
C ARG A 12 -9.33 -10.07 10.43
N ARG A 13 -9.08 -11.36 10.48
CA ARG A 13 -8.47 -12.10 9.39
C ARG A 13 -9.49 -13.04 8.76
N TYR A 14 -9.52 -13.03 7.44
CA TYR A 14 -10.39 -13.88 6.63
C TYR A 14 -9.54 -14.68 5.66
N ASN A 15 -9.87 -15.94 5.48
CA ASN A 15 -9.35 -16.70 4.36
C ASN A 15 -10.15 -16.33 3.11
N VAL A 16 -9.48 -16.24 1.97
CA VAL A 16 -10.08 -15.83 0.71
C VAL A 16 -9.97 -16.95 -0.29
N LEU A 17 -11.09 -17.32 -0.90
CA LEU A 17 -11.06 -18.14 -2.11
C LEU A 17 -10.88 -17.22 -3.30
N PHE A 18 -9.87 -17.53 -4.08
CA PHE A 18 -9.45 -16.71 -5.19
C PHE A 18 -9.26 -17.52 -6.48
N ARG A 19 -9.84 -17.03 -7.59
CA ARG A 19 -9.74 -17.70 -8.90
C ARG A 19 -8.52 -17.28 -9.69
N HIS A 20 -8.03 -16.06 -9.46
CA HIS A 20 -6.96 -15.43 -10.22
C HIS A 20 -5.75 -15.12 -9.32
N THR A 21 -5.13 -16.16 -8.78
CA THR A 21 -3.96 -16.01 -7.89
C THR A 21 -2.80 -15.31 -8.58
N GLU A 22 -2.64 -15.48 -9.89
CA GLU A 22 -1.65 -14.76 -10.69
C GLU A 22 -1.83 -13.25 -10.68
N TRP A 23 -3.06 -12.74 -10.71
CA TRP A 23 -3.30 -11.29 -10.63
C TRP A 23 -2.87 -10.72 -9.28
N PHE A 24 -3.00 -11.52 -8.24
CA PHE A 24 -2.54 -11.12 -6.94
C PHE A 24 -1.02 -11.07 -6.86
N HIS A 25 -0.32 -12.06 -7.41
CA HIS A 25 1.14 -12.05 -7.50
C HIS A 25 1.63 -10.84 -8.31
N GLN A 26 1.04 -10.59 -9.47
CA GLN A 26 1.38 -9.45 -10.31
C GLN A 26 1.09 -8.10 -9.61
N THR A 27 0.00 -8.01 -8.84
CA THR A 27 -0.30 -6.83 -8.02
C THR A 27 0.73 -6.63 -6.92
N GLN A 28 1.13 -7.71 -6.24
CA GLN A 28 2.14 -7.69 -5.19
C GLN A 28 3.52 -7.30 -5.75
N ASP A 29 3.91 -7.87 -6.88
CA ASP A 29 5.16 -7.56 -7.55
C ASP A 29 5.22 -6.08 -7.94
N LEU A 30 4.19 -5.57 -8.60
CA LEU A 30 4.09 -4.14 -8.95
C LEU A 30 4.09 -3.25 -7.70
N TYR A 31 3.40 -3.66 -6.63
CA TYR A 31 3.40 -2.92 -5.37
C TYR A 31 4.81 -2.83 -4.79
N ASN A 32 5.55 -3.93 -4.76
CA ASN A 32 6.92 -3.97 -4.24
C ASN A 32 7.92 -3.23 -5.13
N GLU A 33 7.76 -3.25 -6.45
CA GLU A 33 8.58 -2.44 -7.36
C GLU A 33 8.40 -0.94 -7.09
N ILE A 34 7.16 -0.48 -6.95
CA ILE A 34 6.84 0.92 -6.63
C ILE A 34 7.32 1.28 -5.22
N LEU A 35 7.12 0.38 -4.26
CA LEU A 35 7.59 0.53 -2.89
C LEU A 35 9.11 0.72 -2.85
N LEU A 36 9.85 -0.15 -3.54
CA LEU A 36 11.32 -0.07 -3.59
C LEU A 36 11.81 1.24 -4.23
N PHE A 37 11.16 1.66 -5.32
CA PHE A 37 11.44 2.94 -5.97
C PHE A 37 11.29 4.12 -4.99
N TYR A 38 10.17 4.20 -4.26
CA TYR A 38 9.96 5.27 -3.30
C TYR A 38 10.79 5.14 -2.03
N TYR A 39 11.16 3.94 -1.63
CA TYR A 39 12.08 3.70 -0.52
C TYR A 39 13.47 4.30 -0.81
N GLN A 40 14.00 4.01 -1.99
CA GLN A 40 15.28 4.57 -2.43
C GLN A 40 15.20 6.09 -2.57
N LEU A 41 14.16 6.60 -3.23
CA LEU A 41 13.95 8.04 -3.39
C LEU A 41 13.79 8.75 -2.03
N TYR A 42 13.14 8.12 -1.05
CA TYR A 42 13.05 8.66 0.31
C TYR A 42 14.43 8.82 0.95
N LEU A 43 15.25 7.77 0.90
CA LEU A 43 16.59 7.79 1.48
C LEU A 43 17.52 8.83 0.80
N GLU A 44 17.38 9.05 -0.49
CA GLU A 44 18.12 10.06 -1.23
C GLU A 44 17.63 11.48 -0.93
N THR A 45 16.33 11.66 -0.70
CA THR A 45 15.72 12.98 -0.52
C THR A 45 15.82 13.49 0.92
N PHE A 46 15.70 12.60 1.91
CA PHE A 46 15.62 12.96 3.33
C PHE A 46 16.82 12.43 4.12
N THR A 47 17.98 13.01 3.86
CA THR A 47 19.24 12.62 4.52
C THR A 47 19.35 13.15 5.95
N ASP A 48 18.91 14.38 6.20
CA ASP A 48 19.16 15.11 7.45
C ASP A 48 17.90 15.25 8.31
N GLU A 49 16.76 15.55 7.70
CA GLU A 49 15.50 15.73 8.40
C GLU A 49 14.43 14.78 7.85
N GLN A 50 13.75 14.10 8.74
CA GLN A 50 12.64 13.19 8.39
C GLN A 50 11.30 13.92 8.54
N PRO A 51 10.61 14.24 7.44
CA PRO A 51 9.31 14.88 7.49
C PRO A 51 8.23 13.97 8.06
N GLY A 52 7.10 14.54 8.46
CA GLY A 52 5.88 13.79 8.78
C GLY A 52 5.41 12.97 7.57
N THR A 53 4.63 11.93 7.81
CA THR A 53 4.19 10.99 6.75
C THR A 53 3.44 11.67 5.61
N GLN A 54 2.54 12.62 5.94
CA GLN A 54 1.78 13.35 4.90
C GLN A 54 2.67 14.31 4.10
N GLU A 55 3.63 14.94 4.74
CA GLU A 55 4.57 15.82 4.06
C GLU A 55 5.52 15.04 3.16
N ALA A 56 6.05 13.91 3.64
CA ALA A 56 6.83 12.98 2.83
C ALA A 56 6.07 12.55 1.57
N LEU A 57 4.81 12.11 1.74
CA LEU A 57 3.94 11.75 0.62
C LEU A 57 3.82 12.87 -0.40
N ARG A 58 3.53 14.10 0.05
CA ARG A 58 3.39 15.27 -0.83
C ARG A 58 4.67 15.59 -1.60
N ILE A 59 5.81 15.54 -0.93
CA ILE A 59 7.11 15.82 -1.54
C ILE A 59 7.47 14.74 -2.57
N LEU A 60 7.34 13.46 -2.21
CA LEU A 60 7.63 12.34 -3.10
C LEU A 60 6.71 12.33 -4.34
N GLU A 61 5.42 12.63 -4.18
CA GLU A 61 4.50 12.78 -5.32
C GLU A 61 4.94 13.94 -6.23
N LYS A 62 5.34 15.07 -5.68
CA LYS A 62 5.80 16.24 -6.45
C LYS A 62 7.08 15.95 -7.24
N LEU A 63 7.95 15.10 -6.71
CA LEU A 63 9.19 14.71 -7.38
C LEU A 63 8.98 13.70 -8.54
N THR A 64 7.86 13.00 -8.55
CA THR A 64 7.66 11.83 -9.43
C THR A 64 6.49 11.95 -10.40
N ILE A 65 5.52 12.82 -10.11
CA ILE A 65 4.29 12.97 -10.90
C ILE A 65 4.23 14.34 -11.54
N VAL A 66 4.10 14.34 -12.86
CA VAL A 66 3.90 15.57 -13.63
C VAL A 66 2.60 16.24 -13.20
N GLY A 67 2.69 17.48 -12.77
CA GLY A 67 1.56 18.28 -12.35
C GLY A 67 0.71 18.80 -13.52
N ARG A 68 -0.29 19.62 -13.19
CA ARG A 68 -1.18 20.26 -14.18
C ARG A 68 -0.44 21.23 -15.11
N ASP A 69 0.68 21.77 -14.66
CA ASP A 69 1.57 22.67 -15.41
C ASP A 69 2.40 21.94 -16.47
N LYS A 70 2.30 20.58 -16.51
CA LYS A 70 3.04 19.71 -17.43
C LYS A 70 4.56 19.89 -17.42
N GLN A 71 5.11 20.47 -16.34
CA GLN A 71 6.57 20.59 -16.19
C GLN A 71 7.21 19.23 -15.91
N PRO A 72 8.42 18.99 -16.44
CA PRO A 72 9.18 17.78 -16.13
C PRO A 72 9.44 17.66 -14.62
N VAL A 73 9.44 16.44 -14.12
CA VAL A 73 9.77 16.14 -12.71
C VAL A 73 11.14 15.47 -12.63
N PRO A 74 11.88 15.64 -11.49
CA PRO A 74 13.23 15.10 -11.36
C PRO A 74 13.32 13.58 -11.47
N ASN A 75 12.33 12.87 -10.92
CA ASN A 75 12.31 11.42 -10.83
C ASN A 75 10.98 10.87 -11.36
N PRO A 76 10.74 10.89 -12.67
CA PRO A 76 9.45 10.47 -13.23
C PRO A 76 9.17 9.01 -12.91
N LEU A 77 7.93 8.73 -12.50
CA LEU A 77 7.48 7.37 -12.21
C LEU A 77 7.54 6.53 -13.50
N PRO A 78 8.26 5.40 -13.53
CA PRO A 78 8.44 4.62 -14.75
C PRO A 78 7.18 3.86 -15.21
N TRP A 79 6.21 3.65 -14.30
CA TRP A 79 4.97 2.94 -14.61
C TRP A 79 3.86 3.90 -15.02
N LYS A 80 3.22 3.66 -16.16
CA LYS A 80 2.23 4.58 -16.74
C LYS A 80 0.81 4.45 -16.18
N LYS A 81 0.43 3.26 -15.73
CA LYS A 81 -0.96 2.94 -15.35
C LYS A 81 -1.12 2.67 -13.85
N VAL A 82 -0.51 3.49 -12.99
CA VAL A 82 -0.59 3.30 -11.54
C VAL A 82 -1.69 4.17 -10.96
N PRO A 83 -2.76 3.56 -10.37
CA PRO A 83 -3.80 4.32 -9.70
C PRO A 83 -3.25 5.13 -8.52
N LEU A 84 -3.81 6.33 -8.32
CA LEU A 84 -3.41 7.25 -7.25
C LEU A 84 -3.34 6.58 -5.88
N TYR A 85 -4.37 5.85 -5.50
CA TYR A 85 -4.47 5.26 -4.16
C TYR A 85 -3.58 4.04 -3.99
N PHE A 86 -3.30 3.29 -5.05
CA PHE A 86 -2.31 2.21 -5.04
C PHE A 86 -0.90 2.76 -4.82
N ARG A 87 -0.54 3.80 -5.58
CA ARG A 87 0.74 4.50 -5.43
C ARG A 87 0.90 5.07 -4.02
N ARG A 88 -0.10 5.75 -3.48
CA ARG A 88 -0.05 6.33 -2.13
C ARG A 88 0.11 5.28 -1.04
N ALA A 89 -0.52 4.13 -1.18
CA ALA A 89 -0.32 3.02 -0.24
C ALA A 89 1.14 2.52 -0.27
N ALA A 90 1.71 2.36 -1.46
CA ALA A 90 3.12 1.98 -1.62
C ALA A 90 4.08 3.04 -1.07
N ILE A 91 3.83 4.33 -1.31
CA ILE A 91 4.63 5.44 -0.74
C ILE A 91 4.62 5.41 0.79
N ASN A 92 3.45 5.22 1.40
CA ASN A 92 3.34 5.19 2.86
C ASN A 92 4.06 3.98 3.46
N THR A 93 3.99 2.82 2.81
CA THR A 93 4.74 1.63 3.21
C THR A 93 6.25 1.85 3.06
N ALA A 94 6.68 2.46 1.96
CA ALA A 94 8.08 2.81 1.71
C ALA A 94 8.61 3.82 2.75
N THR A 95 7.83 4.84 3.06
CA THR A 95 8.17 5.84 4.08
C THR A 95 8.35 5.20 5.45
N ALA A 96 7.46 4.30 5.85
CA ALA A 96 7.57 3.60 7.13
C ALA A 96 8.83 2.71 7.19
N ALA A 97 9.12 1.98 6.10
CA ALA A 97 10.31 1.16 5.99
C ALA A 97 11.60 2.00 6.03
N ALA A 98 11.65 3.12 5.31
CA ALA A 98 12.79 4.01 5.28
C ALA A 98 13.06 4.67 6.65
N LYS A 99 12.00 5.14 7.32
CA LYS A 99 12.10 5.67 8.70
C LYS A 99 12.60 4.61 9.67
N SER A 100 12.10 3.38 9.58
CA SER A 100 12.56 2.27 10.41
C SER A 100 14.05 1.95 10.15
N TYR A 101 14.49 2.00 8.90
CA TYR A 101 15.90 1.83 8.55
C TYR A 101 16.78 2.95 9.14
N LEU A 102 16.38 4.21 8.98
CA LEU A 102 17.12 5.36 9.47
C LEU A 102 17.18 5.45 11.01
N ALA A 103 16.19 4.88 11.70
CA ALA A 103 16.16 4.80 13.16
C ALA A 103 17.08 3.71 13.74
N ARG A 104 17.54 2.77 12.93
CA ARG A 104 18.50 1.73 13.34
C ARG A 104 19.93 2.27 13.23
N ASP A 105 20.83 1.66 14.02
CA ASP A 105 22.26 1.96 13.89
C ASP A 105 22.74 1.58 12.48
N LYS A 106 23.20 2.56 11.71
CA LYS A 106 23.43 2.52 10.25
C LYS A 106 24.62 1.66 9.82
N GLN A 107 24.90 0.54 10.45
CA GLN A 107 26.04 -0.30 10.11
C GLN A 107 25.84 -1.17 8.87
N GLU A 108 24.62 -1.34 8.39
CA GLU A 108 24.31 -2.14 7.22
C GLU A 108 23.77 -1.28 6.07
N GLN A 109 24.17 -1.62 4.85
CA GLN A 109 23.59 -0.99 3.67
C GLN A 109 22.11 -1.33 3.57
N PRO A 110 21.25 -0.40 3.11
CA PRO A 110 19.84 -0.71 2.92
C PRO A 110 19.67 -1.82 1.90
N THR A 111 19.15 -2.95 2.36
CA THR A 111 18.89 -4.13 1.52
C THR A 111 17.65 -3.97 0.64
N GLY A 112 16.99 -2.81 0.72
CA GLY A 112 15.71 -2.54 0.06
C GLY A 112 14.53 -2.73 1.00
N ALA A 113 13.34 -2.53 0.47
CA ALA A 113 12.09 -2.73 1.18
C ALA A 113 11.19 -3.69 0.39
N PHE A 114 10.59 -4.62 1.11
CA PHE A 114 9.67 -5.61 0.58
C PHE A 114 8.53 -5.86 1.57
N THR A 115 7.35 -6.14 1.06
CA THR A 115 6.20 -6.54 1.88
C THR A 115 5.44 -7.70 1.24
N GLU A 116 4.96 -8.63 2.05
CA GLU A 116 4.01 -9.66 1.64
C GLU A 116 2.56 -9.13 1.62
N SER A 117 2.34 -7.95 2.17
CA SER A 117 1.03 -7.33 2.36
C SER A 117 0.82 -6.19 1.39
N VAL A 118 -0.24 -6.26 0.59
CA VAL A 118 -0.70 -5.14 -0.25
C VAL A 118 -1.88 -4.47 0.44
N THR A 119 -1.75 -3.18 0.74
CA THR A 119 -2.81 -2.37 1.35
C THR A 119 -3.67 -1.71 0.29
N PHE A 120 -4.99 -1.86 0.41
CA PHE A 120 -5.96 -1.29 -0.52
C PHE A 120 -6.63 -0.08 0.11
N TYR A 121 -6.28 1.12 -0.34
CA TYR A 121 -6.94 2.36 0.07
C TYR A 121 -8.30 2.52 -0.60
N LYS A 122 -9.14 3.39 -0.05
CA LYS A 122 -10.45 3.74 -0.62
C LYS A 122 -10.29 4.09 -2.11
N GLY A 123 -11.08 3.45 -2.97
CA GLY A 123 -10.93 3.52 -4.43
C GLY A 123 -10.24 2.30 -5.07
N MET A 124 -9.56 1.48 -4.25
CA MET A 124 -8.97 0.20 -4.66
C MET A 124 -9.77 -1.00 -4.13
N TYR A 125 -10.79 -0.77 -3.33
CA TYR A 125 -11.77 -1.76 -2.87
C TYR A 125 -13.18 -1.18 -2.89
N ARG A 126 -14.18 -2.04 -3.02
CA ARG A 126 -15.60 -1.68 -3.00
C ARG A 126 -16.46 -2.90 -2.64
N ASP A 127 -17.75 -2.68 -2.53
CA ASP A 127 -18.77 -3.74 -2.37
C ASP A 127 -18.46 -4.67 -1.19
N PHE A 128 -18.02 -4.08 -0.07
CA PHE A 128 -17.83 -4.83 1.16
C PHE A 128 -19.18 -5.07 1.83
N GLN A 129 -19.81 -6.19 1.52
CA GLN A 129 -21.11 -6.57 2.05
C GLN A 129 -21.13 -8.06 2.39
N GLY A 130 -21.64 -8.36 3.59
CA GLY A 130 -21.73 -9.73 4.06
C GLY A 130 -20.36 -10.41 4.08
N ASN A 131 -20.16 -11.39 3.22
CA ASN A 131 -18.92 -12.16 3.14
C ASN A 131 -18.15 -11.93 1.82
N THR A 132 -18.36 -10.81 1.15
CA THR A 132 -17.68 -10.49 -0.10
C THR A 132 -17.04 -9.11 -0.07
N ILE A 133 -15.95 -8.95 -0.80
CA ILE A 133 -15.29 -7.68 -1.10
C ILE A 133 -14.79 -7.70 -2.54
N SER A 134 -14.83 -6.56 -3.22
CA SER A 134 -14.19 -6.41 -4.52
C SER A 134 -12.89 -5.63 -4.38
N LEU A 135 -11.79 -6.18 -4.87
CA LEU A 135 -10.48 -5.53 -4.92
C LEU A 135 -10.09 -5.21 -6.37
N LYS A 136 -9.40 -4.10 -6.55
CA LYS A 136 -8.85 -3.70 -7.83
C LYS A 136 -7.43 -4.26 -7.96
N LEU A 137 -7.25 -5.22 -8.85
CA LEU A 137 -6.01 -5.97 -9.03
C LEU A 137 -5.40 -5.70 -10.41
N TRP A 138 -4.09 -5.83 -10.50
CA TRP A 138 -3.32 -5.74 -11.72
C TRP A 138 -3.19 -7.13 -12.36
N ASP A 139 -3.60 -7.28 -13.63
CA ASP A 139 -3.54 -8.53 -14.37
C ASP A 139 -2.30 -8.66 -15.27
N GLY A 140 -1.36 -7.69 -15.18
CA GLY A 140 -0.18 -7.59 -16.02
C GLY A 140 -0.31 -6.57 -17.15
N GLU A 141 -1.52 -6.25 -17.58
CA GLU A 141 -1.81 -5.32 -18.68
C GLU A 141 -2.73 -4.18 -18.26
N GLY A 142 -3.64 -4.45 -17.33
CA GLY A 142 -4.65 -3.52 -16.87
C GLY A 142 -5.13 -3.78 -15.46
N TRP A 143 -6.00 -2.89 -14.96
CA TRP A 143 -6.59 -2.98 -13.63
C TRP A 143 -7.99 -3.57 -13.73
N GLN A 144 -8.22 -4.67 -13.01
CA GLN A 144 -9.46 -5.43 -13.00
C GLN A 144 -10.09 -5.44 -11.61
N TRP A 145 -11.41 -5.32 -11.55
CA TRP A 145 -12.17 -5.56 -10.33
C TRP A 145 -12.37 -7.06 -10.14
N SER A 146 -11.91 -7.59 -9.02
CA SER A 146 -12.08 -9.00 -8.65
C SER A 146 -12.90 -9.11 -7.39
N ARG A 147 -14.01 -9.85 -7.46
CA ARG A 147 -14.86 -10.13 -6.31
C ARG A 147 -14.34 -11.33 -5.55
N LEU A 148 -14.04 -11.13 -4.28
CA LEU A 148 -13.51 -12.14 -3.37
C LEU A 148 -14.59 -12.59 -2.40
N ARG A 149 -14.64 -13.89 -2.13
CA ARG A 149 -15.45 -14.44 -1.06
C ARG A 149 -14.61 -14.66 0.18
N LEU A 150 -15.04 -14.05 1.28
CA LEU A 150 -14.40 -14.16 2.58
C LEU A 150 -14.91 -15.41 3.32
N ARG A 151 -13.98 -16.17 3.88
CA ARG A 151 -14.29 -17.29 4.76
C ARG A 151 -13.76 -17.01 6.16
N GLY A 152 -14.56 -17.26 7.18
CA GLY A 152 -14.21 -17.02 8.58
C GLY A 152 -15.36 -16.37 9.33
N ASN A 153 -15.02 -15.55 10.31
CA ASN A 153 -15.98 -14.84 11.14
C ASN A 153 -16.87 -13.90 10.32
N THR A 154 -18.10 -13.73 10.74
CA THR A 154 -19.01 -12.74 10.13
C THR A 154 -18.42 -11.32 10.21
N VAL A 155 -18.59 -10.57 9.14
CA VAL A 155 -18.24 -9.17 9.12
C VAL A 155 -19.17 -8.42 10.08
N PRO A 156 -18.65 -7.55 10.98
CA PRO A 156 -19.49 -6.74 11.84
C PRO A 156 -20.38 -5.82 11.01
N GLU A 157 -21.64 -5.72 11.38
CA GLU A 157 -22.57 -4.78 10.76
C GLU A 157 -22.30 -3.32 11.18
N GLU A 158 -21.64 -3.15 12.33
CA GLU A 158 -21.34 -1.85 12.91
C GLU A 158 -19.82 -1.56 12.91
N GLY A 159 -19.47 -0.30 12.68
CA GLY A 159 -18.11 0.18 12.74
C GLY A 159 -17.61 0.76 11.43
N GLN A 160 -16.53 1.52 11.52
CA GLN A 160 -15.86 2.08 10.36
C GLN A 160 -14.77 1.10 9.89
N MET A 161 -14.85 0.67 8.64
CA MET A 161 -13.84 -0.15 8.02
C MET A 161 -12.59 0.68 7.71
N MET A 162 -11.45 0.20 8.15
CA MET A 162 -10.14 0.71 7.73
C MET A 162 -9.69 0.01 6.43
N SER A 163 -8.65 0.56 5.80
CA SER A 163 -8.11 0.00 4.56
C SER A 163 -7.74 -1.47 4.71
N PRO A 164 -8.33 -2.38 3.92
CA PRO A 164 -8.00 -3.79 3.98
C PRO A 164 -6.61 -4.05 3.42
N ALA A 165 -5.98 -5.11 3.91
CA ALA A 165 -4.74 -5.61 3.36
C ALA A 165 -4.92 -7.07 2.93
N LEU A 166 -4.34 -7.42 1.80
CA LEU A 166 -4.28 -8.78 1.28
C LEU A 166 -2.85 -9.31 1.46
N VAL A 167 -2.73 -10.46 2.13
CA VAL A 167 -1.44 -11.10 2.41
C VAL A 167 -1.41 -12.46 1.73
N LEU A 168 -0.40 -12.72 0.90
CA LEU A 168 -0.09 -14.06 0.45
C LEU A 168 0.67 -14.80 1.56
N LYS A 169 0.04 -15.85 2.06
CA LYS A 169 0.80 -16.83 2.83
C LYS A 169 1.51 -17.75 1.83
N LYS A 170 2.83 -17.88 1.96
CA LYS A 170 3.53 -18.99 1.34
C LYS A 170 2.97 -20.26 1.96
N ASP A 171 2.45 -21.16 1.14
CA ASP A 171 2.15 -22.51 1.58
C ASP A 171 3.47 -23.10 2.07
N HIS A 172 3.55 -23.32 3.37
CA HIS A 172 4.60 -24.15 3.93
C HIS A 172 4.22 -25.59 3.53
N ALA A 173 4.83 -26.07 2.46
CA ALA A 173 4.84 -27.49 2.12
C ALA A 173 5.50 -28.30 3.21
#